data_8d11c1ae101b5c6e11778c43929972d2
#
_entry.id   8d11c1ae101b5c6e11778c43929972d2
#
_cell.length_a   1.000
_cell.length_b   1.000
_cell.length_c   1.000
_cell.angle_alpha   90.00
_cell.angle_beta   90.00
_cell.angle_gamma   90.00
#
_symmetry.space_group_name_H-M   'P 1'
#
loop_
_entity.id
_entity.type
_entity.pdbx_description
1 polymer ?
#
loop_
_entity_poly.entity_id
_entity_poly.type
_entity_poly.pdbx_seq_one_letter_code
_entity_poly.pdbx_strand_id
1 'polypeptide(L)'
;MTIDMELMRRKLATLRGDNPDQRTSVFFKPDEGDTDIRIVPGKDGDPLKEVHFHYNVGEHKGGIMCPKRNFGEHCPICEFASTLWKEGVATNDEESKKLAKSLFVRQRYFSPVVVRGREDEGIKMYGYGKKAYELLLGYILDPEYGDITDLQSGTDITLTYTKPNKPGAYPQTNLKMRRNTSTLLPDTEAIPALLDRMPDVDTLFERLSPEQVDAILDAQLSGNTSAESRSSETAKYGPSNGTSEVDRAFNELMNG
;
A
#
# COMPACT_ATOMS: atom_id res chain seq x y z
N MET A 1 -18.45 30.58 -29.59
CA MET A 1 -18.25 29.52 -28.59
C MET A 1 -17.14 28.62 -29.08
N THR A 2 -15.98 28.63 -28.45
CA THR A 2 -14.85 27.76 -28.77
C THR A 2 -14.94 26.49 -27.94
N ILE A 3 -14.71 25.33 -28.57
CA ILE A 3 -14.69 24.04 -27.88
C ILE A 3 -13.47 24.01 -26.95
N ASP A 4 -13.69 23.69 -25.68
CA ASP A 4 -12.60 23.46 -24.72
C ASP A 4 -11.92 22.11 -25.05
N MET A 5 -10.80 22.20 -25.74
CA MET A 5 -10.00 21.05 -26.18
C MET A 5 -9.40 20.28 -24.99
N GLU A 6 -9.18 20.95 -23.86
CA GLU A 6 -8.64 20.31 -22.67
C GLU A 6 -9.71 19.45 -21.99
N LEU A 7 -10.93 19.95 -21.91
CA LEU A 7 -12.09 19.17 -21.45
C LEU A 7 -12.33 17.94 -22.34
N MET A 8 -12.19 18.08 -23.66
CA MET A 8 -12.35 16.94 -24.59
C MET A 8 -11.25 15.90 -24.42
N ARG A 9 -10.01 16.33 -24.19
CA ARG A 9 -8.88 15.42 -23.89
C ARG A 9 -9.10 14.66 -22.58
N ARG A 10 -9.57 15.32 -21.52
CA ARG A 10 -9.91 14.66 -20.24
C ARG A 10 -11.01 13.61 -20.42
N LYS A 11 -12.08 13.93 -21.16
CA LYS A 11 -13.16 12.98 -21.46
C LYS A 11 -12.65 11.78 -22.26
N LEU A 12 -11.77 12.00 -23.24
CA LEU A 12 -11.17 10.93 -24.02
C LEU A 12 -10.26 10.04 -23.17
N ALA A 13 -9.46 10.63 -22.29
CA ALA A 13 -8.60 9.91 -21.34
C ALA A 13 -9.45 9.05 -20.39
N THR A 14 -10.55 9.59 -19.84
CA THR A 14 -11.48 8.82 -19.00
C THR A 14 -12.11 7.64 -19.76
N LEU A 15 -12.49 7.82 -21.02
CA LEU A 15 -13.06 6.76 -21.85
C LEU A 15 -12.06 5.65 -22.20
N ARG A 16 -10.76 5.99 -22.28
CA ARG A 16 -9.68 5.04 -22.53
C ARG A 16 -9.17 4.36 -21.26
N GLY A 17 -9.73 4.69 -20.09
CA GLY A 17 -9.26 4.19 -18.82
C GLY A 17 -7.99 4.90 -18.30
N ASP A 18 -7.50 5.91 -19.02
CA ASP A 18 -6.45 6.81 -18.57
C ASP A 18 -7.03 7.73 -17.49
N ASN A 19 -6.96 7.30 -16.25
CA ASN A 19 -7.41 8.12 -15.14
C ASN A 19 -6.36 9.23 -14.90
N PRO A 20 -6.69 10.53 -15.12
CA PRO A 20 -5.76 11.62 -14.88
C PRO A 20 -5.28 11.70 -13.42
N ASP A 21 -6.10 11.21 -12.47
CA ASP A 21 -5.71 11.11 -11.06
C ASP A 21 -4.57 10.08 -10.84
N GLN A 22 -4.42 9.12 -11.73
CA GLN A 22 -3.33 8.15 -11.68
C GLN A 22 -1.98 8.76 -12.09
N ARG A 23 -1.97 9.71 -13.02
CA ARG A 23 -0.75 10.42 -13.44
C ARG A 23 -0.21 11.38 -12.38
N THR A 24 -1.11 11.97 -11.60
CA THR A 24 -0.74 12.85 -10.47
C THR A 24 -0.46 12.10 -9.18
N SER A 25 -0.83 10.81 -9.09
CA SER A 25 -0.58 9.99 -7.92
C SER A 25 0.92 9.75 -7.72
N VAL A 26 1.37 9.92 -6.48
CA VAL A 26 2.72 9.56 -6.05
C VAL A 26 2.96 8.06 -6.15
N PHE A 27 1.90 7.26 -6.04
CA PHE A 27 1.98 5.80 -6.12
C PHE A 27 1.77 5.30 -7.55
N PHE A 28 2.70 4.44 -7.98
CA PHE A 28 2.52 3.66 -9.20
C PHE A 28 1.55 2.50 -8.95
N LYS A 29 0.49 2.46 -9.74
CA LYS A 29 -0.44 1.33 -9.80
C LYS A 29 -0.33 0.71 -11.19
N PRO A 30 0.12 -0.55 -11.29
CA PRO A 30 0.27 -1.19 -12.59
C PRO A 30 -1.09 -1.42 -13.24
N ASP A 31 -1.15 -1.17 -14.55
CA ASP A 31 -2.26 -1.59 -15.40
C ASP A 31 -2.14 -3.09 -15.71
N GLU A 32 -3.24 -3.70 -16.19
CA GLU A 32 -3.22 -5.11 -16.59
C GLU A 32 -2.28 -5.33 -17.77
N GLY A 33 -1.41 -6.32 -17.66
CA GLY A 33 -0.40 -6.64 -18.66
C GLY A 33 1.01 -6.31 -18.21
N ASP A 34 1.89 -6.05 -19.16
CA ASP A 34 3.31 -5.82 -18.94
C ASP A 34 3.61 -4.33 -18.88
N THR A 35 4.39 -3.94 -17.89
CA THR A 35 4.94 -2.59 -17.74
C THR A 35 6.41 -2.70 -17.37
N ASP A 36 7.27 -2.01 -18.11
CA ASP A 36 8.70 -1.94 -17.76
C ASP A 36 8.93 -0.82 -16.76
N ILE A 37 9.64 -1.14 -15.69
CA ILE A 37 10.01 -0.21 -14.62
C ILE A 37 11.51 -0.28 -14.35
N ARG A 38 12.11 0.84 -13.92
CA ARG A 38 13.45 0.89 -13.33
C ARG A 38 13.32 1.22 -11.86
N ILE A 39 13.86 0.37 -10.99
CA ILE A 39 14.04 0.71 -9.57
C ILE A 39 15.18 1.72 -9.45
N VAL A 40 14.98 2.74 -8.65
CA VAL A 40 15.93 3.80 -8.39
C VAL A 40 16.50 3.63 -6.97
N PRO A 41 17.77 3.96 -6.71
CA PRO A 41 18.31 3.94 -5.35
C PRO A 41 17.47 4.82 -4.42
N GLY A 42 17.17 4.35 -3.21
CA GLY A 42 16.54 5.17 -2.18
C GLY A 42 17.42 6.34 -1.75
N LYS A 43 16.85 7.39 -1.14
CA LYS A 43 17.62 8.54 -0.63
C LYS A 43 18.69 8.15 0.39
N ASP A 44 18.47 7.08 1.12
CA ASP A 44 19.40 6.49 2.10
C ASP A 44 20.17 5.28 1.57
N GLY A 45 20.07 5.02 0.26
CA GLY A 45 20.72 3.89 -0.40
C GLY A 45 19.94 2.59 -0.36
N ASP A 46 18.79 2.50 0.37
CA ASP A 46 17.93 1.33 0.37
C ASP A 46 16.80 1.48 -0.64
N PRO A 47 16.80 0.72 -1.76
CA PRO A 47 15.75 0.78 -2.77
C PRO A 47 14.51 -0.03 -2.41
N LEU A 48 14.51 -0.80 -1.32
CA LEU A 48 13.46 -1.75 -0.97
C LEU A 48 12.93 -1.51 0.45
N LYS A 49 12.29 -0.36 0.67
CA LYS A 49 11.78 0.05 1.97
C LYS A 49 10.68 -0.86 2.50
N GLU A 50 10.81 -1.23 3.77
CA GLU A 50 9.86 -2.06 4.49
C GLU A 50 9.01 -1.23 5.44
N VAL A 51 7.69 -1.36 5.35
CA VAL A 51 6.74 -0.65 6.22
C VAL A 51 5.68 -1.63 6.74
N HIS A 52 5.35 -1.50 8.00
CA HIS A 52 4.39 -2.33 8.70
C HIS A 52 3.09 -1.58 8.96
N PHE A 53 1.95 -2.17 8.56
CA PHE A 53 0.63 -1.57 8.69
C PHE A 53 -0.36 -2.47 9.41
N HIS A 54 -1.28 -1.86 10.14
CA HIS A 54 -2.55 -2.44 10.53
C HIS A 54 -3.63 -2.00 9.56
N TYR A 55 -4.45 -2.93 9.11
CA TYR A 55 -5.59 -2.68 8.23
C TYR A 55 -6.89 -3.02 8.95
N ASN A 56 -7.99 -2.50 8.42
CA ASN A 56 -9.34 -2.72 8.96
C ASN A 56 -9.52 -2.16 10.38
N VAL A 57 -8.87 -1.05 10.69
CA VAL A 57 -9.00 -0.36 11.97
C VAL A 57 -9.67 1.00 11.73
N GLY A 58 -10.86 1.19 12.26
CA GLY A 58 -11.64 2.40 12.08
C GLY A 58 -11.97 2.70 10.61
N GLU A 59 -12.07 3.97 10.28
CA GLU A 59 -12.36 4.46 8.92
C GLU A 59 -11.11 4.60 8.04
N HIS A 60 -9.94 4.25 8.53
CA HIS A 60 -8.66 4.38 7.82
C HIS A 60 -8.53 3.37 6.68
N LYS A 61 -8.94 3.77 5.47
CA LYS A 61 -8.88 2.92 4.26
C LYS A 61 -7.44 2.58 3.83
N GLY A 62 -6.47 3.44 4.17
CA GLY A 62 -5.06 3.30 3.77
C GLY A 62 -4.21 2.41 4.68
N GLY A 63 -4.73 2.02 5.82
CA GLY A 63 -3.97 1.34 6.88
C GLY A 63 -3.25 2.32 7.81
N ILE A 64 -3.01 1.89 9.04
CA ILE A 64 -2.31 2.63 10.09
C ILE A 64 -0.89 2.07 10.21
N MET A 65 0.14 2.92 10.14
CA MET A 65 1.52 2.51 10.42
C MET A 65 1.63 1.98 11.84
N CYS A 66 2.18 0.77 11.99
CA CYS A 66 2.35 0.16 13.31
C CYS A 66 3.41 0.90 14.13
N PRO A 67 3.08 1.55 15.25
CA PRO A 67 4.07 2.24 16.10
C PRO A 67 5.19 1.29 16.57
N LYS A 68 4.83 0.07 16.93
CA LYS A 68 5.78 -0.91 17.47
C LYS A 68 6.78 -1.42 16.43
N ARG A 69 6.30 -1.75 15.23
CA ARG A 69 7.16 -2.37 14.21
C ARG A 69 7.98 -1.37 13.42
N ASN A 70 7.45 -0.15 13.23
CA ASN A 70 8.19 0.87 12.48
C ASN A 70 9.08 1.74 13.38
N PHE A 71 8.66 2.00 14.63
CA PHE A 71 9.34 2.99 15.47
C PHE A 71 9.78 2.45 16.83
N GLY A 72 9.47 1.19 17.18
CA GLY A 72 9.80 0.61 18.49
C GLY A 72 8.92 1.11 19.65
N GLU A 73 7.83 1.84 19.34
CA GLU A 73 6.91 2.43 20.31
C GLU A 73 5.81 1.44 20.71
N HIS A 74 5.07 1.77 21.77
CA HIS A 74 3.88 1.02 22.15
C HIS A 74 2.83 1.02 21.02
N CYS A 75 2.17 -0.11 20.78
CA CYS A 75 1.12 -0.23 19.77
C CYS A 75 -0.12 -0.90 20.34
N PRO A 76 -1.20 -0.15 20.63
CA PRO A 76 -2.44 -0.68 21.20
C PRO A 76 -3.06 -1.78 20.33
N ILE A 77 -3.07 -1.61 19.01
CA ILE A 77 -3.63 -2.61 18.08
C ILE A 77 -2.87 -3.95 18.18
N CYS A 78 -1.53 -3.91 18.27
CA CYS A 78 -0.73 -5.13 18.42
C CYS A 78 -1.07 -5.86 19.73
N GLU A 79 -1.27 -5.13 20.82
CA GLU A 79 -1.60 -5.72 22.12
C GLU A 79 -3.00 -6.30 22.12
N PHE A 80 -3.98 -5.53 21.68
CA PHE A 80 -5.36 -5.99 21.56
C PHE A 80 -5.45 -7.25 20.68
N ALA A 81 -4.88 -7.22 19.47
CA ALA A 81 -4.90 -8.37 18.58
C ALA A 81 -4.20 -9.61 19.16
N SER A 82 -3.11 -9.41 19.92
CA SER A 82 -2.40 -10.50 20.58
C SER A 82 -3.21 -11.12 21.73
N THR A 83 -3.87 -10.30 22.53
CA THR A 83 -4.73 -10.73 23.64
C THR A 83 -5.93 -11.50 23.08
N LEU A 84 -6.65 -10.91 22.13
CA LEU A 84 -7.80 -11.52 21.47
C LEU A 84 -7.44 -12.86 20.80
N TRP A 85 -6.26 -12.97 20.19
CA TRP A 85 -5.78 -14.24 19.64
C TRP A 85 -5.57 -15.30 20.71
N LYS A 86 -4.90 -14.95 21.83
CA LYS A 86 -4.64 -15.89 22.94
C LYS A 86 -5.94 -16.41 23.55
N GLU A 87 -6.89 -15.53 23.79
CA GLU A 87 -8.20 -15.87 24.36
C GLU A 87 -9.01 -16.73 23.39
N GLY A 88 -9.06 -16.35 22.11
CA GLY A 88 -9.72 -17.16 21.08
C GLY A 88 -9.12 -18.55 20.91
N VAL A 89 -7.81 -18.71 21.17
CA VAL A 89 -7.18 -20.04 21.21
C VAL A 89 -7.58 -20.80 22.47
N ALA A 90 -7.58 -20.16 23.64
CA ALA A 90 -7.90 -20.79 24.92
C ALA A 90 -9.37 -21.25 25.00
N THR A 91 -10.29 -20.44 24.46
CA THR A 91 -11.75 -20.72 24.43
C THR A 91 -12.21 -21.48 23.19
N ASN A 92 -11.28 -21.69 22.23
CA ASN A 92 -11.58 -22.24 20.90
C ASN A 92 -12.62 -21.42 20.10
N ASP A 93 -12.61 -20.08 20.29
CA ASP A 93 -13.49 -19.16 19.61
C ASP A 93 -12.89 -18.75 18.24
N GLU A 94 -13.52 -19.20 17.17
CA GLU A 94 -13.06 -18.94 15.78
C GLU A 94 -13.30 -17.49 15.35
N GLU A 95 -14.30 -16.81 15.92
CA GLU A 95 -14.60 -15.42 15.57
C GLU A 95 -13.54 -14.49 16.13
N SER A 96 -13.20 -14.64 17.40
CA SER A 96 -12.09 -13.91 18.03
C SER A 96 -10.77 -14.16 17.32
N LYS A 97 -10.48 -15.41 16.92
CA LYS A 97 -9.28 -15.72 16.12
C LYS A 97 -9.30 -15.02 14.76
N LYS A 98 -10.43 -14.97 14.08
CA LYS A 98 -10.59 -14.32 12.77
C LYS A 98 -10.42 -12.80 12.89
N LEU A 99 -11.04 -12.20 13.91
CA LEU A 99 -10.90 -10.78 14.18
C LEU A 99 -9.44 -10.42 14.50
N ALA A 100 -8.79 -11.15 15.40
CA ALA A 100 -7.37 -10.96 15.72
C ALA A 100 -6.48 -11.05 14.46
N LYS A 101 -6.71 -12.06 13.60
CA LYS A 101 -5.98 -12.19 12.31
C LYS A 101 -6.18 -11.00 11.38
N SER A 102 -7.35 -10.37 11.38
CA SER A 102 -7.63 -9.20 10.54
C SER A 102 -6.86 -7.97 10.99
N LEU A 103 -6.59 -7.86 12.30
CA LEU A 103 -5.88 -6.76 12.96
C LEU A 103 -4.37 -6.96 13.03
N PHE A 104 -3.86 -8.17 12.78
CA PHE A 104 -2.42 -8.40 12.80
C PHE A 104 -1.69 -7.50 11.81
N VAL A 105 -0.51 -7.06 12.24
CA VAL A 105 0.38 -6.24 11.42
C VAL A 105 0.72 -6.96 10.11
N ARG A 106 0.64 -6.23 9.01
CA ARG A 106 1.01 -6.68 7.67
C ARG A 106 2.17 -5.87 7.15
N GLN A 107 3.15 -6.57 6.64
CA GLN A 107 4.35 -6.01 6.04
C GLN A 107 4.10 -5.68 4.58
N ARG A 108 4.51 -4.49 4.16
CA ARG A 108 4.47 -4.02 2.77
C ARG A 108 5.84 -3.46 2.42
N TYR A 109 6.18 -3.55 1.16
CA TYR A 109 7.44 -3.08 0.64
C TYR A 109 7.21 -2.02 -0.41
N PHE A 110 8.11 -1.06 -0.47
CA PHE A 110 8.01 0.08 -1.36
C PHE A 110 9.35 0.33 -2.04
N SER A 111 9.30 0.61 -3.35
CA SER A 111 10.46 1.01 -4.12
C SER A 111 10.17 2.26 -4.92
N PRO A 112 11.10 3.21 -4.98
CA PRO A 112 11.01 4.28 -5.95
C PRO A 112 11.28 3.72 -7.35
N VAL A 113 10.40 4.00 -8.30
CA VAL A 113 10.49 3.49 -9.66
C VAL A 113 10.26 4.58 -10.70
N VAL A 114 10.95 4.47 -11.83
CA VAL A 114 10.63 5.19 -13.07
C VAL A 114 9.91 4.21 -13.99
N VAL A 115 8.76 4.62 -14.51
CA VAL A 115 7.98 3.81 -15.45
C VAL A 115 8.46 4.11 -16.87
N ARG A 116 8.90 3.10 -17.61
CA ARG A 116 9.40 3.26 -18.96
C ARG A 116 8.30 3.69 -19.92
N GLY A 117 8.61 4.71 -20.74
CA GLY A 117 7.63 5.35 -21.62
C GLY A 117 6.75 6.40 -20.95
N ARG A 118 6.94 6.63 -19.64
CA ARG A 118 6.26 7.65 -18.83
C ARG A 118 7.24 8.35 -17.89
N GLU A 119 8.46 8.56 -18.33
CA GLU A 119 9.54 9.18 -17.55
C GLU A 119 9.23 10.63 -17.17
N ASP A 120 8.38 11.30 -17.94
CA ASP A 120 7.83 12.64 -17.67
C ASP A 120 6.96 12.72 -16.40
N GLU A 121 6.41 11.60 -15.96
CA GLU A 121 5.67 11.52 -14.69
C GLU A 121 6.57 11.53 -13.45
N GLY A 122 7.88 11.43 -13.64
CA GLY A 122 8.87 11.40 -12.56
C GLY A 122 8.95 10.06 -11.83
N ILE A 123 9.58 10.06 -10.66
CA ILE A 123 9.71 8.88 -9.81
C ILE A 123 8.40 8.67 -9.06
N LYS A 124 7.90 7.44 -9.13
CA LYS A 124 6.71 6.98 -8.42
C LYS A 124 7.09 5.96 -7.36
N MET A 125 6.27 5.83 -6.33
CA MET A 125 6.44 4.79 -5.32
C MET A 125 5.63 3.54 -5.69
N TYR A 126 6.29 2.42 -5.89
CA TYR A 126 5.65 1.14 -6.15
C TYR A 126 5.56 0.31 -4.88
N GLY A 127 4.31 -0.02 -4.47
CA GLY A 127 4.04 -0.85 -3.30
C GLY A 127 3.73 -2.30 -3.68
N TYR A 128 4.39 -3.27 -3.02
CA TYR A 128 4.27 -4.69 -3.31
C TYR A 128 4.32 -5.56 -2.05
N GLY A 129 4.03 -6.85 -2.23
CA GLY A 129 4.02 -7.84 -1.15
C GLY A 129 5.32 -8.65 -1.09
N LYS A 130 5.39 -9.55 -0.09
CA LYS A 130 6.56 -10.36 0.25
C LYS A 130 7.13 -11.15 -0.93
N LYS A 131 6.30 -11.76 -1.78
CA LYS A 131 6.78 -12.55 -2.93
C LYS A 131 7.60 -11.73 -3.94
N ALA A 132 7.13 -10.51 -4.25
CA ALA A 132 7.87 -9.61 -5.13
C ALA A 132 9.16 -9.12 -4.46
N TYR A 133 9.12 -8.86 -3.15
CA TYR A 133 10.30 -8.49 -2.37
C TYR A 133 11.39 -9.58 -2.42
N GLU A 134 11.02 -10.84 -2.16
CA GLU A 134 11.95 -11.98 -2.23
C GLU A 134 12.58 -12.13 -3.62
N LEU A 135 11.80 -11.92 -4.69
CA LEU A 135 12.32 -11.93 -6.05
C LEU A 135 13.30 -10.79 -6.31
N LEU A 136 12.97 -9.56 -5.88
CA LEU A 136 13.84 -8.39 -6.05
C LEU A 136 15.15 -8.55 -5.27
N LEU A 137 15.08 -9.04 -4.03
CA LEU A 137 16.29 -9.36 -3.26
C LEU A 137 17.15 -10.41 -3.96
N GLY A 138 16.51 -11.44 -4.54
CA GLY A 138 17.22 -12.44 -5.30
C GLY A 138 17.97 -11.84 -6.48
N TYR A 139 17.37 -10.92 -7.21
CA TYR A 139 18.02 -10.23 -8.32
C TYR A 139 19.16 -9.31 -7.89
N ILE A 140 18.98 -8.54 -6.80
CA ILE A 140 20.00 -7.63 -6.27
C ILE A 140 21.22 -8.41 -5.75
N LEU A 141 20.98 -9.56 -5.16
CA LEU A 141 22.05 -10.42 -4.60
C LEU A 141 22.74 -11.31 -5.63
N ASP A 142 22.19 -11.43 -6.82
CA ASP A 142 22.76 -12.23 -7.89
C ASP A 142 23.88 -11.45 -8.61
N PRO A 143 25.14 -11.90 -8.52
CA PRO A 143 26.27 -11.21 -9.10
C PRO A 143 26.22 -11.09 -10.63
N GLU A 144 25.40 -11.90 -11.32
CA GLU A 144 25.24 -11.81 -12.77
C GLU A 144 24.51 -10.54 -13.21
N TYR A 145 23.62 -9.99 -12.35
CA TYR A 145 22.88 -8.76 -12.67
C TYR A 145 23.62 -7.48 -12.25
N GLY A 146 24.55 -7.58 -11.30
CA GLY A 146 25.23 -6.42 -10.73
C GLY A 146 24.25 -5.47 -10.01
N ASP A 147 24.56 -4.18 -9.98
CA ASP A 147 23.65 -3.18 -9.39
C ASP A 147 22.52 -2.85 -10.36
N ILE A 148 21.36 -3.46 -10.13
CA ILE A 148 20.17 -3.24 -10.95
C ILE A 148 19.62 -1.81 -10.83
N THR A 149 20.01 -1.07 -9.78
CA THR A 149 19.54 0.29 -9.51
C THR A 149 20.49 1.37 -10.06
N ASP A 150 21.63 0.97 -10.64
CA ASP A 150 22.60 1.91 -11.19
C ASP A 150 21.98 2.85 -12.22
N LEU A 151 22.28 4.15 -12.08
CA LEU A 151 21.66 5.20 -12.87
C LEU A 151 22.13 5.22 -14.33
N GLN A 152 23.31 4.69 -14.61
CA GLN A 152 23.92 4.69 -15.94
C GLN A 152 23.79 3.33 -16.65
N SER A 153 23.92 2.25 -15.88
CA SER A 153 24.00 0.88 -16.39
C SER A 153 23.11 -0.13 -15.66
N GLY A 154 22.10 0.36 -14.96
CA GLY A 154 21.17 -0.51 -14.24
C GLY A 154 20.25 -1.29 -15.18
N THR A 155 19.45 -2.18 -14.62
CA THR A 155 18.60 -3.10 -15.37
C THR A 155 17.11 -2.84 -15.13
N ASP A 156 16.32 -2.78 -16.21
CA ASP A 156 14.87 -2.65 -16.13
C ASP A 156 14.22 -3.96 -15.76
N ILE A 157 13.05 -3.87 -15.14
CA ILE A 157 12.23 -5.01 -14.74
C ILE A 157 10.91 -4.94 -15.49
N THR A 158 10.54 -5.99 -16.18
CA THR A 158 9.19 -6.17 -16.71
C THR A 158 8.29 -6.66 -15.58
N LEU A 159 7.31 -5.85 -15.22
CA LEU A 159 6.28 -6.16 -14.25
C LEU A 159 5.03 -6.59 -15.01
N THR A 160 4.62 -7.84 -14.84
CA THR A 160 3.36 -8.38 -15.38
C THR A 160 2.31 -8.36 -14.28
N TYR A 161 1.26 -7.56 -14.47
CA TYR A 161 0.14 -7.49 -13.53
C TYR A 161 -1.10 -8.16 -14.13
N THR A 162 -1.70 -9.07 -13.36
CA THR A 162 -2.93 -9.78 -13.75
C THR A 162 -4.01 -9.52 -12.71
N LYS A 163 -5.14 -8.97 -13.17
CA LYS A 163 -6.31 -8.76 -12.31
C LYS A 163 -6.88 -10.09 -11.83
N PRO A 164 -7.55 -10.08 -10.66
CA PRO A 164 -8.21 -11.28 -10.16
C PRO A 164 -9.34 -11.70 -11.12
N ASN A 165 -9.35 -12.96 -11.52
CA ASN A 165 -10.34 -13.54 -12.45
C ASN A 165 -11.59 -14.08 -11.76
N LYS A 166 -11.62 -14.06 -10.41
CA LYS A 166 -12.75 -14.54 -9.59
C LYS A 166 -12.97 -13.62 -8.40
N PRO A 167 -14.21 -13.43 -7.92
CA PRO A 167 -14.47 -12.74 -6.66
C PRO A 167 -13.68 -13.36 -5.51
N GLY A 168 -12.99 -12.53 -4.73
CA GLY A 168 -12.15 -12.98 -3.60
C GLY A 168 -10.75 -13.47 -3.97
N ALA A 169 -10.41 -13.58 -5.26
CA ALA A 169 -9.03 -13.85 -5.66
C ALA A 169 -8.16 -12.59 -5.53
N TYR A 170 -6.87 -12.79 -5.29
CA TYR A 170 -5.92 -11.69 -5.25
C TYR A 170 -5.29 -11.45 -6.62
N PRO A 171 -4.97 -10.19 -6.97
CA PRO A 171 -4.21 -9.89 -8.16
C PRO A 171 -2.83 -10.57 -8.09
N GLN A 172 -2.31 -10.94 -9.24
CA GLN A 172 -0.99 -11.55 -9.34
C GLN A 172 -0.01 -10.57 -9.98
N THR A 173 1.18 -10.51 -9.42
CA THR A 173 2.29 -9.72 -9.97
C THR A 173 3.47 -10.65 -10.17
N ASN A 174 4.03 -10.64 -11.36
CA ASN A 174 5.27 -11.29 -11.69
C ASN A 174 6.32 -10.26 -12.09
N LEU A 175 7.58 -10.50 -11.74
CA LEU A 175 8.72 -9.63 -12.04
C LEU A 175 9.75 -10.43 -12.83
N LYS A 176 10.21 -9.85 -13.94
CA LYS A 176 11.23 -10.46 -14.78
C LYS A 176 12.28 -9.43 -15.15
N MET A 177 13.54 -9.74 -14.83
CA MET A 177 14.67 -8.90 -15.23
C MET A 177 14.82 -8.87 -16.76
N ARG A 178 15.07 -7.70 -17.30
CA ARG A 178 15.48 -7.55 -18.71
C ARG A 178 16.96 -7.93 -18.85
N ARG A 179 17.35 -8.32 -20.06
CA ARG A 179 18.73 -8.76 -20.32
C ARG A 179 19.72 -7.62 -20.51
N ASN A 180 19.22 -6.48 -20.99
CA ASN A 180 20.06 -5.36 -21.36
C ASN A 180 20.03 -4.29 -20.26
N THR A 181 21.19 -3.76 -19.95
CA THR A 181 21.31 -2.57 -19.12
C THR A 181 20.96 -1.31 -19.93
N SER A 182 20.53 -0.27 -19.24
CA SER A 182 20.22 1.02 -19.86
C SER A 182 20.41 2.16 -18.85
N THR A 183 20.54 3.39 -19.34
CA THR A 183 20.53 4.58 -18.50
C THR A 183 19.14 4.83 -17.91
N LEU A 184 19.08 5.49 -16.77
CA LEU A 184 17.80 5.85 -16.12
C LEU A 184 16.97 6.77 -17.04
N LEU A 185 17.60 7.81 -17.58
CA LEU A 185 17.04 8.73 -18.56
C LEU A 185 17.94 8.82 -19.80
N PRO A 186 17.37 9.09 -20.99
CA PRO A 186 18.16 9.41 -22.18
C PRO A 186 19.05 10.64 -21.97
N ASP A 187 18.52 11.66 -21.32
CA ASP A 187 19.25 12.85 -20.87
C ASP A 187 19.76 12.62 -19.45
N THR A 188 21.04 12.28 -19.34
CA THR A 188 21.67 12.00 -18.05
C THR A 188 21.87 13.24 -17.18
N GLU A 189 21.86 14.45 -17.76
CA GLU A 189 21.97 15.70 -17.01
C GLU A 189 20.69 16.02 -16.23
N ALA A 190 19.55 15.46 -16.65
CA ALA A 190 18.28 15.62 -15.96
C ALA A 190 18.13 14.68 -14.74
N ILE A 191 18.98 13.67 -14.59
CA ILE A 191 18.88 12.68 -13.51
C ILE A 191 18.93 13.32 -12.11
N PRO A 192 19.86 14.22 -11.77
CA PRO A 192 19.89 14.83 -10.44
C PRO A 192 18.59 15.55 -10.08
N ALA A 193 18.03 16.33 -11.02
CA ALA A 193 16.77 17.04 -10.81
C ALA A 193 15.56 16.09 -10.64
N LEU A 194 15.60 14.90 -11.26
CA LEU A 194 14.62 13.85 -11.08
C LEU A 194 14.72 13.24 -9.67
N LEU A 195 15.94 12.95 -9.21
CA LEU A 195 16.19 12.37 -7.88
C LEU A 195 15.82 13.32 -6.75
N ASP A 196 16.04 14.62 -6.91
CA ASP A 196 15.66 15.64 -5.91
C ASP A 196 14.15 15.66 -5.63
N ARG A 197 13.34 15.28 -6.62
CA ARG A 197 11.87 15.21 -6.52
C ARG A 197 11.36 13.84 -6.10
N MET A 198 12.26 12.92 -5.78
CA MET A 198 11.87 11.55 -5.40
C MET A 198 11.01 11.56 -4.14
N PRO A 199 9.85 10.90 -4.17
CA PRO A 199 9.02 10.73 -2.98
C PRO A 199 9.79 9.98 -1.89
N ASP A 200 9.53 10.35 -0.64
CA ASP A 200 10.11 9.67 0.51
C ASP A 200 9.03 8.87 1.24
N VAL A 201 9.25 7.57 1.40
CA VAL A 201 8.32 6.65 2.06
C VAL A 201 7.95 7.14 3.46
N ASP A 202 8.92 7.69 4.19
CA ASP A 202 8.72 8.13 5.58
C ASP A 202 7.77 9.34 5.68
N THR A 203 7.62 10.11 4.58
CA THR A 203 6.72 11.26 4.50
C THR A 203 5.38 10.96 3.82
N LEU A 204 5.27 9.82 3.12
CA LEU A 204 4.06 9.44 2.38
C LEU A 204 2.95 8.90 3.27
N PHE A 205 3.29 8.40 4.44
CA PHE A 205 2.35 7.83 5.38
C PHE A 205 2.32 8.66 6.66
N GLU A 206 1.13 8.90 7.16
CA GLU A 206 0.96 9.61 8.42
C GLU A 206 1.44 8.75 9.58
N ARG A 207 2.36 9.30 10.40
CA ARG A 207 2.78 8.70 11.66
C ARG A 207 1.81 9.16 12.75
N LEU A 208 1.01 8.22 13.24
CA LEU A 208 0.15 8.45 14.39
C LEU A 208 0.89 8.12 15.68
N SER A 209 0.63 8.91 16.74
CA SER A 209 1.12 8.57 18.08
C SER A 209 0.38 7.35 18.65
N PRO A 210 0.97 6.63 19.65
CA PRO A 210 0.28 5.53 20.30
C PRO A 210 -1.10 5.92 20.85
N GLU A 211 -1.26 7.13 21.39
CA GLU A 211 -2.52 7.64 21.93
C GLU A 211 -3.57 7.88 20.83
N GLN A 212 -3.14 8.35 19.65
CA GLN A 212 -4.04 8.51 18.51
C GLN A 212 -4.50 7.14 17.98
N VAL A 213 -3.59 6.18 17.94
CA VAL A 213 -3.91 4.80 17.53
C VAL A 213 -4.88 4.14 18.51
N ASP A 214 -4.72 4.38 19.81
CA ASP A 214 -5.61 3.90 20.87
C ASP A 214 -7.01 4.49 20.71
N ALA A 215 -7.11 5.80 20.53
CA ALA A 215 -8.39 6.48 20.30
C ALA A 215 -9.14 5.95 19.06
N ILE A 216 -8.43 5.60 17.98
CA ILE A 216 -9.03 5.01 16.78
C ILE A 216 -9.53 3.59 17.06
N LEU A 217 -8.77 2.80 17.80
CA LEU A 217 -9.18 1.45 18.21
C LEU A 217 -10.40 1.50 19.11
N ASP A 218 -10.41 2.37 20.12
CA ASP A 218 -11.54 2.58 21.03
C ASP A 218 -12.80 3.03 20.30
N ALA A 219 -12.68 3.95 19.36
CA ALA A 219 -13.80 4.42 18.55
C ALA A 219 -14.41 3.28 17.72
N GLN A 220 -13.58 2.40 17.16
CA GLN A 220 -14.05 1.21 16.45
C GLN A 220 -14.77 0.23 17.37
N LEU A 221 -14.20 -0.05 18.54
CA LEU A 221 -14.75 -1.01 19.51
C LEU A 221 -16.05 -0.49 20.15
N SER A 222 -16.17 0.82 20.37
CA SER A 222 -17.36 1.45 20.94
C SER A 222 -18.51 1.62 19.93
N GLY A 223 -18.32 1.25 18.66
CA GLY A 223 -19.32 1.46 17.60
C GLY A 223 -19.60 2.95 17.29
N ASN A 224 -18.82 3.86 17.85
CA ASN A 224 -18.90 5.30 17.62
C ASN A 224 -18.15 5.68 16.33
N THR A 225 -18.59 5.16 15.20
CA THR A 225 -18.22 5.76 13.90
C THR A 225 -18.99 7.06 13.79
N SER A 226 -18.28 8.17 13.93
CA SER A 226 -18.84 9.52 13.80
C SER A 226 -19.58 9.66 12.47
N ALA A 227 -20.85 10.01 12.57
CA ALA A 227 -21.81 10.11 11.45
C ALA A 227 -21.56 11.35 10.56
N GLU A 228 -20.31 11.74 10.26
CA GLU A 228 -20.01 12.95 9.50
C GLU A 228 -19.47 12.77 8.07
N SER A 229 -19.65 11.60 7.47
CA SER A 229 -19.43 11.47 6.02
C SER A 229 -20.43 10.55 5.31
N ARG A 230 -21.71 10.67 5.65
CA ARG A 230 -22.78 10.07 4.85
C ARG A 230 -23.44 11.10 3.94
N SER A 231 -22.78 11.40 2.84
CA SER A 231 -23.47 11.91 1.65
C SER A 231 -22.92 11.20 0.42
N SER A 232 -23.71 10.29 -0.07
CA SER A 232 -23.81 9.60 -1.36
C SER A 232 -23.46 8.10 -1.31
N GLU A 233 -24.44 7.31 -1.18
CA GLU A 233 -25.00 6.29 -2.05
C GLU A 233 -25.81 5.26 -1.25
N THR A 234 -27.08 5.27 -1.55
CA THR A 234 -28.12 4.34 -1.06
C THR A 234 -27.80 2.90 -1.41
N ALA A 235 -27.58 2.06 -0.40
CA ALA A 235 -27.83 0.64 -0.51
C ALA A 235 -28.58 0.16 0.75
N LYS A 236 -29.76 -0.38 0.51
CA LYS A 236 -30.75 -0.90 1.44
C LYS A 236 -30.17 -1.98 2.36
N TYR A 237 -30.14 -1.73 3.67
CA TYR A 237 -30.35 -2.75 4.69
C TYR A 237 -31.01 -2.10 5.91
N GLY A 238 -32.08 -2.68 6.38
CA GLY A 238 -32.90 -2.19 7.49
C GLY A 238 -32.18 -2.33 8.85
N PRO A 239 -32.71 -1.67 9.90
CA PRO A 239 -32.07 -1.63 11.21
C PRO A 239 -32.22 -3.00 11.90
N SER A 240 -31.10 -3.69 12.15
CA SER A 240 -31.05 -4.74 13.13
C SER A 240 -30.61 -4.14 14.47
N ASN A 241 -31.52 -4.04 15.43
CA ASN A 241 -31.21 -3.84 16.84
C ASN A 241 -30.45 -5.09 17.34
N GLY A 242 -29.16 -4.99 17.42
CA GLY A 242 -28.29 -5.95 18.04
C GLY A 242 -26.97 -5.29 18.36
N THR A 243 -26.58 -5.26 19.63
CA THR A 243 -25.19 -5.01 20.04
C THR A 243 -24.27 -5.79 19.11
N SER A 244 -23.28 -5.13 18.52
CA SER A 244 -22.37 -5.81 17.58
C SER A 244 -21.68 -6.96 18.33
N GLU A 245 -21.43 -8.08 17.65
CA GLU A 245 -20.73 -9.23 18.26
C GLU A 245 -19.36 -8.83 18.81
N VAL A 246 -18.79 -7.75 18.26
CA VAL A 246 -17.53 -7.13 18.73
C VAL A 246 -17.72 -6.46 20.08
N ASP A 247 -18.84 -5.72 20.29
CA ASP A 247 -19.14 -5.09 21.58
C ASP A 247 -19.39 -6.12 22.67
N ARG A 248 -19.99 -7.27 22.30
CA ARG A 248 -20.21 -8.36 23.24
C ARG A 248 -18.88 -9.02 23.63
N ALA A 249 -18.03 -9.33 22.67
CA ALA A 249 -16.70 -9.90 22.92
C ALA A 249 -15.83 -8.97 23.76
N PHE A 250 -15.88 -7.67 23.48
CA PHE A 250 -15.13 -6.66 24.26
C PHE A 250 -15.68 -6.52 25.69
N ASN A 251 -16.99 -6.46 25.86
CA ASN A 251 -17.61 -6.36 27.19
C ASN A 251 -17.41 -7.63 28.04
N GLU A 252 -17.38 -8.81 27.45
CA GLU A 252 -17.03 -10.06 28.15
C GLU A 252 -15.56 -10.06 28.57
N LEU A 253 -14.66 -9.50 27.75
CA LEU A 253 -13.24 -9.39 28.05
C LEU A 253 -12.91 -8.41 29.19
N MET A 254 -13.68 -7.33 29.33
CA MET A 254 -13.43 -6.29 30.33
C MET A 254 -14.13 -6.54 31.67
N ASN A 255 -15.16 -7.40 31.70
CA ASN A 255 -15.99 -7.64 32.89
C ASN A 255 -15.86 -9.08 33.46
N GLY A 256 -15.04 -9.94 32.91
CA GLY A 256 -14.66 -11.25 33.42
C GLY A 256 -13.26 -11.20 34.02
#